data_413122e58d7b9361fd9fd89220c83cde
#
_entry.id   413122e58d7b9361fd9fd89220c83cde
#
_cell.length_a   1.000
_cell.length_b   1.000
_cell.length_c   1.000
_cell.angle_alpha   90.00
_cell.angle_beta   90.00
_cell.angle_gamma   90.00
#
_symmetry.space_group_name_H-M   'P 1'
#
loop_
_entity.id
_entity.type
_entity.pdbx_description
1 polymer ?
#
loop_
_entity_poly.entity_id
_entity_poly.type
_entity_poly.pdbx_seq_one_letter_code
_entity_poly.pdbx_strand_id
1 'polypeptide(L)'
;EIFIQAAQKLNLQPEQCLMFEDSENGICSACDAGGITLLFKDIKEPNDQMLSKAKFYYQDMYECLNALDQYIPEMGMPQLQEPFPQSLNQLTVGIHGFGAIGGGYIAQILSHWDGFTRPQRILASTRNRLYLESVNSFASYSIRYGQCSYDERIENLTVINADNEQQMLDMYMESSLIALCLPEQAIPSEAKIIAKGLLARFMSQDTQNDEPITFLIVLNKVGAKFLILKCLREALLEITDEDIAEHILSEHYFCDTVVNRMVSKLSDQALYRQLNIKHRLFKQYQNDLNQDTIELSDETALSEKQEQQLKVCLEDMRGQFQAGQFLQNMDLILFNSEVDMPIYVENRSPLLSKMRQMILVDHISDIQIIKNRLWNGCHAMLAWQASLAGHETIGIALADSGLKNFMTQLVDEVKLGLGSIVPNQSKELDRMAESFLNSCRSAYKDPCERVARNPLCKLNVNERVLGSIENHIQQQLPYQNLLTGAIGGYVYALTILALDEIEIVQHLQENVEKLDILDSQKQALLNLLYEGIQQQLQKTPLYSNVQKAWMTSAEYV
;
A
#
# COMPACT_ATOMS: atom_id res chain seq x y z
N GLU A 1 -13.86 -23.93 23.27
CA GLU A 1 -14.82 -23.69 22.16
C GLU A 1 -14.15 -22.93 20.99
N ILE A 2 -13.35 -21.90 21.26
CA ILE A 2 -12.70 -21.07 20.24
C ILE A 2 -11.73 -21.88 19.35
N PHE A 3 -10.93 -22.79 19.94
CA PHE A 3 -10.00 -23.64 19.21
C PHE A 3 -10.71 -24.69 18.37
N ILE A 4 -11.83 -25.23 18.86
CA ILE A 4 -12.67 -26.18 18.10
C ILE A 4 -13.25 -25.48 16.88
N GLN A 5 -13.77 -24.26 17.04
CA GLN A 5 -14.31 -23.48 15.92
C GLN A 5 -13.24 -23.09 14.90
N ALA A 6 -12.02 -22.77 15.37
CA ALA A 6 -10.89 -22.47 14.49
C ALA A 6 -10.48 -23.71 13.67
N ALA A 7 -10.36 -24.87 14.30
CA ALA A 7 -10.06 -26.13 13.61
C ALA A 7 -11.15 -26.47 12.57
N GLN A 8 -12.43 -26.31 12.92
CA GLN A 8 -13.55 -26.54 12.02
C GLN A 8 -13.51 -25.61 10.78
N LYS A 9 -13.14 -24.31 10.97
CA LYS A 9 -12.97 -23.38 9.84
C LYS A 9 -11.83 -23.77 8.90
N LEU A 10 -10.83 -24.48 9.40
CA LEU A 10 -9.72 -25.02 8.61
C LEU A 10 -10.03 -26.40 8.01
N ASN A 11 -11.22 -26.96 8.26
CA ASN A 11 -11.60 -28.34 7.92
C ASN A 11 -10.62 -29.37 8.51
N LEU A 12 -10.12 -29.13 9.73
CA LEU A 12 -9.21 -30.01 10.47
C LEU A 12 -9.87 -30.46 11.77
N GLN A 13 -9.39 -31.59 12.30
CA GLN A 13 -9.70 -31.97 13.67
C GLN A 13 -8.75 -31.25 14.63
N PRO A 14 -9.17 -30.92 15.87
CA PRO A 14 -8.29 -30.23 16.82
C PRO A 14 -6.93 -30.94 17.06
N GLU A 15 -6.91 -32.27 17.02
CA GLU A 15 -5.69 -33.09 17.19
C GLU A 15 -4.68 -32.93 16.05
N GLN A 16 -5.10 -32.35 14.93
CA GLN A 16 -4.25 -32.03 13.78
C GLN A 16 -3.71 -30.59 13.82
N CYS A 17 -4.07 -29.83 14.85
CA CYS A 17 -3.73 -28.41 14.98
C CYS A 17 -2.67 -28.18 16.05
N LEU A 18 -1.64 -27.40 15.70
CA LEU A 18 -0.74 -26.80 16.69
C LEU A 18 -1.44 -25.57 17.28
N MET A 19 -1.57 -25.51 18.59
CA MET A 19 -2.23 -24.44 19.32
C MET A 19 -1.21 -23.71 20.19
N PHE A 20 -0.95 -22.44 19.87
CA PHE A 20 0.06 -21.61 20.50
C PHE A 20 -0.59 -20.74 21.56
N GLU A 21 -0.10 -20.79 22.78
CA GLU A 21 -0.67 -20.06 23.91
C GLU A 21 0.41 -19.60 24.91
N ASP A 22 0.13 -18.50 25.58
CA ASP A 22 0.98 -17.88 26.61
C ASP A 22 0.26 -17.70 27.95
N SER A 23 -1.05 -17.96 27.99
CA SER A 23 -1.93 -17.74 29.13
C SER A 23 -2.48 -19.03 29.72
N GLU A 24 -2.77 -19.03 31.03
CA GLU A 24 -3.33 -20.18 31.74
C GLU A 24 -4.70 -20.59 31.16
N ASN A 25 -5.58 -19.62 30.90
CA ASN A 25 -6.89 -19.90 30.34
C ASN A 25 -6.80 -20.41 28.89
N GLY A 26 -5.88 -19.85 28.12
CA GLY A 26 -5.64 -20.25 26.73
C GLY A 26 -5.10 -21.68 26.64
N ILE A 27 -4.04 -22.00 27.39
CA ILE A 27 -3.45 -23.36 27.37
C ILE A 27 -4.42 -24.41 27.87
N CYS A 28 -5.22 -24.13 28.89
CA CYS A 28 -6.28 -25.02 29.35
C CYS A 28 -7.33 -25.23 28.24
N SER A 29 -7.80 -24.15 27.60
CA SER A 29 -8.79 -24.23 26.53
C SER A 29 -8.29 -24.99 25.29
N ALA A 30 -7.01 -24.81 24.93
CA ALA A 30 -6.35 -25.50 23.83
C ALA A 30 -6.21 -27.00 24.11
N CYS A 31 -5.78 -27.34 25.33
CA CYS A 31 -5.66 -28.72 25.78
C CYS A 31 -7.03 -29.42 25.85
N ASP A 32 -8.05 -28.76 26.41
CA ASP A 32 -9.41 -29.31 26.52
C ASP A 32 -10.10 -29.45 25.13
N ALA A 33 -9.67 -28.68 24.14
CA ALA A 33 -10.08 -28.85 22.74
C ALA A 33 -9.43 -30.07 22.06
N GLY A 34 -8.40 -30.68 22.65
CA GLY A 34 -7.70 -31.83 22.11
C GLY A 34 -6.54 -31.48 21.17
N GLY A 35 -6.16 -30.22 21.07
CA GLY A 35 -5.07 -29.77 20.19
C GLY A 35 -3.66 -30.07 20.71
N ILE A 36 -2.69 -29.97 19.82
CA ILE A 36 -1.26 -30.05 20.18
C ILE A 36 -0.84 -28.69 20.75
N THR A 37 -0.72 -28.63 22.07
CA THR A 37 -0.53 -27.37 22.81
C THR A 37 0.94 -26.99 22.93
N LEU A 38 1.28 -25.77 22.50
CA LEU A 38 2.58 -25.16 22.62
C LEU A 38 2.47 -23.94 23.54
N LEU A 39 3.16 -23.97 24.65
CA LEU A 39 3.18 -22.89 25.64
C LEU A 39 4.44 -22.06 25.48
N PHE A 40 4.27 -20.75 25.48
CA PHE A 40 5.36 -19.79 25.43
C PHE A 40 5.43 -19.00 26.74
N LYS A 41 6.63 -18.66 27.13
CA LYS A 41 6.83 -17.68 28.18
C LYS A 41 6.50 -16.29 27.62
N ASP A 42 5.61 -15.59 28.32
CA ASP A 42 5.37 -14.17 28.13
C ASP A 42 5.96 -13.36 29.32
N ILE A 43 5.27 -12.36 29.81
CA ILE A 43 5.70 -11.50 30.92
C ILE A 43 5.89 -12.30 32.22
N LYS A 44 5.12 -13.37 32.42
CA LYS A 44 5.16 -14.22 33.61
C LYS A 44 5.72 -15.60 33.30
N GLU A 45 6.45 -16.14 34.25
CA GLU A 45 6.82 -17.56 34.20
C GLU A 45 5.56 -18.44 34.26
N PRO A 46 5.47 -19.48 33.42
CA PRO A 46 4.40 -20.45 33.49
C PRO A 46 4.37 -21.16 34.83
N ASN A 47 3.18 -21.37 35.38
CA ASN A 47 2.97 -22.15 36.60
C ASN A 47 2.88 -23.67 36.27
N ASP A 48 2.90 -24.50 37.34
CA ASP A 48 2.86 -25.97 37.20
C ASP A 48 1.61 -26.46 36.45
N GLN A 49 0.48 -25.77 36.60
CA GLN A 49 -0.77 -26.09 35.88
C GLN A 49 -0.62 -25.87 34.38
N MET A 50 -0.06 -24.74 33.98
CA MET A 50 0.21 -24.43 32.56
C MET A 50 1.17 -25.45 31.97
N LEU A 51 2.26 -25.74 32.66
CA LEU A 51 3.26 -26.72 32.23
C LEU A 51 2.67 -28.14 32.11
N SER A 52 1.75 -28.52 33.00
CA SER A 52 1.10 -29.82 32.94
C SER A 52 0.14 -30.01 31.77
N LYS A 53 -0.42 -28.91 31.23
CA LYS A 53 -1.34 -28.90 30.10
C LYS A 53 -0.64 -28.71 28.75
N ALA A 54 0.57 -28.17 28.77
CA ALA A 54 1.37 -27.96 27.57
C ALA A 54 2.01 -29.28 27.12
N LYS A 55 1.92 -29.57 25.83
CA LYS A 55 2.66 -30.67 25.23
C LYS A 55 4.12 -30.28 24.99
N PHE A 56 4.37 -29.03 24.67
CA PHE A 56 5.68 -28.44 24.50
C PHE A 56 5.71 -27.07 25.18
N TYR A 57 6.85 -26.72 25.76
CA TYR A 57 7.13 -25.42 26.36
C TYR A 57 8.38 -24.83 25.76
N TYR A 58 8.33 -23.57 25.37
CA TYR A 58 9.44 -22.83 24.80
C TYR A 58 9.58 -21.46 25.49
N GLN A 59 10.83 -21.03 25.69
CA GLN A 59 11.12 -19.73 26.28
C GLN A 59 10.71 -18.59 25.39
N ASP A 60 10.77 -18.79 24.06
CA ASP A 60 10.38 -17.82 23.06
C ASP A 60 10.00 -18.50 21.74
N MET A 61 9.51 -17.69 20.81
CA MET A 61 9.10 -18.18 19.48
C MET A 61 10.29 -18.64 18.62
N TYR A 62 11.52 -18.18 18.89
CA TYR A 62 12.71 -18.62 18.15
C TYR A 62 13.09 -20.04 18.51
N GLU A 63 13.04 -20.37 19.81
CA GLU A 63 13.26 -21.73 20.27
C GLU A 63 12.24 -22.71 19.67
N CYS A 64 10.97 -22.28 19.61
CA CYS A 64 9.92 -23.06 18.98
C CYS A 64 10.17 -23.24 17.48
N LEU A 65 10.53 -22.18 16.76
CA LEU A 65 10.79 -22.25 15.32
C LEU A 65 11.92 -23.24 15.01
N ASN A 66 13.02 -23.17 15.77
CA ASN A 66 14.15 -24.09 15.62
C ASN A 66 13.74 -25.54 15.89
N ALA A 67 12.85 -25.75 16.88
CA ALA A 67 12.33 -27.09 17.18
C ALA A 67 11.40 -27.59 16.07
N LEU A 68 10.53 -26.73 15.55
CA LEU A 68 9.61 -27.07 14.43
C LEU A 68 10.38 -27.45 13.16
N ASP A 69 11.47 -26.78 12.85
CA ASP A 69 12.34 -27.11 11.70
C ASP A 69 12.92 -28.54 11.80
N GLN A 70 13.15 -29.05 13.02
CA GLN A 70 13.60 -30.42 13.24
C GLN A 70 12.49 -31.47 13.09
N TYR A 71 11.25 -31.12 13.46
CA TYR A 71 10.11 -32.04 13.48
C TYR A 71 9.26 -32.00 12.23
N ILE A 72 9.31 -30.92 11.44
CA ILE A 72 8.50 -30.72 10.25
C ILE A 72 9.39 -30.26 9.08
N PRO A 73 10.38 -31.05 8.67
CA PRO A 73 11.29 -30.67 7.58
C PRO A 73 10.59 -30.51 6.23
N GLU A 74 9.37 -31.05 6.08
CA GLU A 74 8.56 -30.97 4.86
C GLU A 74 7.60 -29.79 4.83
N MET A 75 7.48 -29.00 5.87
CA MET A 75 6.66 -27.77 5.87
C MET A 75 7.30 -26.65 5.05
N GLY A 76 8.05 -27.02 4.01
CA GLY A 76 8.39 -26.12 2.92
C GLY A 76 8.69 -24.67 3.37
N MET A 77 9.44 -24.46 4.43
CA MET A 77 10.28 -23.26 4.49
C MET A 77 11.04 -23.31 3.18
N PRO A 78 10.87 -22.34 2.27
CA PRO A 78 11.62 -22.36 1.03
C PRO A 78 13.06 -22.64 1.42
N GLN A 79 13.65 -23.72 0.87
CA GLN A 79 15.06 -24.03 1.15
C GLN A 79 15.78 -22.72 0.91
N LEU A 80 16.31 -22.12 1.96
CA LEU A 80 17.05 -20.88 1.89
C LEU A 80 18.10 -21.12 0.81
N GLN A 81 17.89 -20.53 -0.36
CA GLN A 81 18.96 -20.42 -1.35
C GLN A 81 20.19 -19.94 -0.59
N GLU A 82 21.37 -20.24 -1.08
CA GLU A 82 22.64 -19.99 -0.41
C GLU A 82 22.61 -18.73 0.47
N PRO A 83 23.08 -18.80 1.73
CA PRO A 83 22.90 -17.72 2.67
C PRO A 83 23.45 -16.42 2.05
N PHE A 84 22.64 -15.40 2.00
CA PHE A 84 23.08 -14.06 1.61
C PHE A 84 24.37 -13.76 2.39
N PRO A 85 25.48 -13.35 1.74
CA PRO A 85 26.80 -13.31 2.35
C PRO A 85 26.89 -12.39 3.57
N GLN A 86 26.02 -11.37 3.66
CA GLN A 86 25.94 -10.47 4.80
C GLN A 86 24.72 -10.78 5.68
N SER A 87 24.87 -10.57 6.99
CA SER A 87 23.74 -10.61 7.90
C SER A 87 22.79 -9.43 7.63
N LEU A 88 21.48 -9.70 7.49
CA LEU A 88 20.48 -8.66 7.19
C LEU A 88 20.52 -7.48 8.18
N ASN A 89 20.85 -7.74 9.45
CA ASN A 89 20.92 -6.72 10.49
C ASN A 89 22.14 -5.77 10.36
N GLN A 90 23.04 -6.02 9.43
CA GLN A 90 24.18 -5.16 9.12
C GLN A 90 23.92 -4.24 7.92
N LEU A 91 22.82 -4.43 7.20
CA LEU A 91 22.50 -3.69 6.00
C LEU A 91 21.82 -2.35 6.31
N THR A 92 22.15 -1.34 5.52
CA THR A 92 21.39 -0.09 5.45
C THR A 92 20.39 -0.18 4.30
N VAL A 93 19.18 0.34 4.51
CA VAL A 93 18.13 0.38 3.48
C VAL A 93 17.65 1.81 3.26
N GLY A 94 17.29 2.14 2.01
CA GLY A 94 16.80 3.44 1.59
C GLY A 94 15.31 3.42 1.25
N ILE A 95 14.61 4.50 1.57
CA ILE A 95 13.26 4.80 1.10
C ILE A 95 13.29 6.16 0.41
N HIS A 96 13.31 6.16 -0.92
CA HIS A 96 13.24 7.40 -1.68
C HIS A 96 11.77 7.81 -1.84
N GLY A 97 11.32 8.72 -0.96
CA GLY A 97 9.95 9.20 -0.86
C GLY A 97 9.24 8.76 0.41
N PHE A 98 9.45 9.49 1.52
CA PHE A 98 8.78 9.27 2.80
C PHE A 98 7.38 9.91 2.80
N GLY A 99 6.49 9.34 2.00
CA GLY A 99 5.06 9.68 1.94
C GLY A 99 4.19 8.60 2.57
N ALA A 100 2.88 8.56 2.22
CA ALA A 100 1.96 7.55 2.74
C ALA A 100 2.47 6.13 2.49
N ILE A 101 2.86 5.79 1.26
CA ILE A 101 3.34 4.44 0.93
C ILE A 101 4.73 4.19 1.53
N GLY A 102 5.69 5.11 1.35
CA GLY A 102 7.06 4.92 1.86
C GLY A 102 7.11 4.82 3.38
N GLY A 103 6.45 5.75 4.10
CA GLY A 103 6.46 5.79 5.57
C GLY A 103 5.40 4.91 6.24
N GLY A 104 4.23 4.75 5.63
CA GLY A 104 3.11 4.02 6.23
C GLY A 104 2.97 2.55 5.80
N TYR A 105 3.80 2.08 4.87
CA TYR A 105 3.79 0.69 4.42
C TYR A 105 5.20 0.12 4.24
N ILE A 106 6.02 0.70 3.36
CA ILE A 106 7.34 0.16 3.05
C ILE A 106 8.26 0.19 4.27
N ALA A 107 8.25 1.27 5.05
CA ALA A 107 9.02 1.34 6.28
C ALA A 107 8.65 0.25 7.29
N GLN A 108 7.37 -0.11 7.38
CA GLN A 108 6.89 -1.20 8.24
C GLN A 108 7.42 -2.56 7.74
N ILE A 109 7.31 -2.85 6.44
CA ILE A 109 7.85 -4.08 5.87
C ILE A 109 9.36 -4.20 6.13
N LEU A 110 10.11 -3.11 5.91
CA LEU A 110 11.56 -3.11 6.08
C LEU A 110 11.99 -3.14 7.55
N SER A 111 11.17 -2.63 8.47
CA SER A 111 11.46 -2.67 9.90
C SER A 111 11.49 -4.10 10.47
N HIS A 112 10.74 -5.01 9.85
CA HIS A 112 10.66 -6.42 10.23
C HIS A 112 10.79 -7.35 9.03
N TRP A 113 11.75 -7.07 8.17
CA TRP A 113 11.83 -7.66 6.82
C TRP A 113 11.91 -9.18 6.76
N ASP A 114 12.65 -9.84 7.67
CA ASP A 114 12.69 -11.30 7.79
C ASP A 114 11.75 -11.83 8.90
N GLY A 115 11.07 -10.94 9.61
CA GLY A 115 10.20 -11.23 10.74
C GLY A 115 10.92 -11.30 12.08
N PHE A 116 12.26 -11.23 12.13
CA PHE A 116 13.07 -11.42 13.34
C PHE A 116 14.08 -10.31 13.56
N THR A 117 14.72 -9.83 12.49
CA THR A 117 15.76 -8.81 12.57
C THR A 117 15.28 -7.51 11.97
N ARG A 118 16.02 -6.44 12.27
CA ARG A 118 15.84 -5.11 11.69
C ARG A 118 17.08 -4.77 10.90
N PRO A 119 16.98 -3.98 9.83
CA PRO A 119 18.15 -3.41 9.19
C PRO A 119 18.93 -2.55 10.19
N GLN A 120 20.23 -2.40 10.00
CA GLN A 120 21.06 -1.54 10.83
C GLN A 120 20.50 -0.12 10.85
N ARG A 121 20.10 0.39 9.70
CA ARG A 121 19.53 1.72 9.53
C ARG A 121 18.57 1.79 8.35
N ILE A 122 17.50 2.54 8.52
CA ILE A 122 16.58 2.90 7.44
C ILE A 122 16.75 4.40 7.17
N LEU A 123 17.13 4.77 5.94
CA LEU A 123 17.22 6.15 5.49
C LEU A 123 16.01 6.49 4.63
N ALA A 124 15.20 7.46 5.01
CA ALA A 124 13.99 7.81 4.28
C ALA A 124 14.01 9.29 3.86
N SER A 125 13.89 9.58 2.57
CA SER A 125 13.99 10.95 2.06
C SER A 125 12.63 11.66 1.97
N THR A 126 12.59 12.94 2.35
CA THR A 126 11.38 13.77 2.22
C THR A 126 11.72 15.24 1.99
N ARG A 127 10.83 15.97 1.30
CA ARG A 127 10.81 17.44 1.25
C ARG A 127 9.93 18.06 2.35
N ASN A 128 9.15 17.23 3.06
CA ASN A 128 8.30 17.72 4.13
C ASN A 128 9.12 17.95 5.40
N ARG A 129 9.40 19.21 5.70
CA ARG A 129 10.19 19.63 6.89
C ARG A 129 9.56 19.16 8.19
N LEU A 130 8.22 19.16 8.28
CA LEU A 130 7.53 18.75 9.48
C LEU A 130 7.79 17.27 9.81
N TYR A 131 7.75 16.39 8.79
CA TYR A 131 8.09 14.99 8.95
C TYR A 131 9.56 14.78 9.30
N LEU A 132 10.46 15.47 8.58
CA LEU A 132 11.90 15.42 8.84
C LEU A 132 12.23 15.79 10.29
N GLU A 133 11.72 16.92 10.76
CA GLU A 133 12.01 17.41 12.12
C GLU A 133 11.32 16.54 13.18
N SER A 134 10.06 16.16 12.98
CA SER A 134 9.30 15.37 13.97
C SER A 134 9.88 13.97 14.14
N VAL A 135 10.07 13.21 13.06
CA VAL A 135 10.58 11.83 13.14
C VAL A 135 11.99 11.81 13.74
N ASN A 136 12.87 12.68 13.28
CA ASN A 136 14.24 12.74 13.80
C ASN A 136 14.29 13.21 15.27
N SER A 137 13.33 14.02 15.71
CA SER A 137 13.23 14.43 17.11
C SER A 137 12.74 13.31 18.02
N PHE A 138 11.78 12.50 17.56
CA PHE A 138 11.25 11.36 18.33
C PHE A 138 12.04 10.06 18.12
N ALA A 139 12.97 10.03 17.17
CA ALA A 139 13.72 8.84 16.74
C ALA A 139 12.81 7.64 16.39
N SER A 140 11.52 7.86 16.22
CA SER A 140 10.49 6.86 15.91
C SER A 140 9.18 7.54 15.51
N TYR A 141 8.28 6.78 14.93
CA TYR A 141 6.88 7.15 14.71
C TYR A 141 6.02 5.89 14.73
N SER A 142 4.69 6.06 14.76
CA SER A 142 3.74 4.95 14.77
C SER A 142 2.81 4.99 13.57
N ILE A 143 2.44 3.80 13.11
CA ILE A 143 1.43 3.55 12.11
C ILE A 143 0.20 3.01 12.83
N ARG A 144 -0.95 3.66 12.67
CA ARG A 144 -2.22 3.24 13.24
C ARG A 144 -2.97 2.33 12.29
N TYR A 145 -3.37 1.17 12.78
CA TYR A 145 -4.25 0.28 12.05
C TYR A 145 -5.70 0.55 12.40
N GLY A 146 -6.47 1.06 11.42
CA GLY A 146 -7.85 1.48 11.65
C GLY A 146 -8.83 0.36 12.02
N GLN A 147 -8.45 -0.89 11.79
CA GLN A 147 -9.28 -2.09 12.03
C GLN A 147 -9.08 -2.69 13.42
N CYS A 148 -7.97 -2.42 14.04
CA CYS A 148 -7.64 -2.86 15.40
C CYS A 148 -7.05 -1.67 16.16
N SER A 149 -7.30 -1.61 17.46
CA SER A 149 -6.76 -0.54 18.33
C SER A 149 -5.27 -0.76 18.61
N TYR A 150 -4.49 -0.96 17.52
CA TYR A 150 -3.07 -1.25 17.58
C TYR A 150 -2.30 -0.22 16.76
N ASP A 151 -1.28 0.34 17.36
CA ASP A 151 -0.34 1.26 16.73
C ASP A 151 1.05 0.58 16.67
N GLU A 152 1.56 0.35 15.46
CA GLU A 152 2.89 -0.23 15.27
C GLU A 152 3.95 0.86 15.25
N ARG A 153 4.96 0.73 16.10
CA ARG A 153 6.05 1.68 16.23
C ARG A 153 7.20 1.32 15.29
N ILE A 154 7.63 2.29 14.50
CA ILE A 154 8.76 2.18 13.59
C ILE A 154 9.96 2.88 14.21
N GLU A 155 11.04 2.14 14.38
CA GLU A 155 12.31 2.58 14.96
C GLU A 155 13.47 2.39 13.97
N ASN A 156 14.67 2.84 14.33
CA ASN A 156 15.87 2.75 13.49
C ASN A 156 15.73 3.43 12.11
N LEU A 157 14.84 4.44 12.00
CA LEU A 157 14.61 5.20 10.79
C LEU A 157 15.11 6.63 10.99
N THR A 158 15.91 7.09 10.05
CA THR A 158 16.38 8.48 9.95
C THR A 158 15.76 9.11 8.72
N VAL A 159 15.06 10.21 8.90
CA VAL A 159 14.53 10.99 7.78
C VAL A 159 15.59 11.98 7.30
N ILE A 160 15.86 11.99 6.00
CA ILE A 160 16.82 12.88 5.35
C ILE A 160 16.11 13.89 4.46
N ASN A 161 16.74 15.05 4.27
CA ASN A 161 16.19 16.09 3.41
C ASN A 161 16.44 15.75 1.94
N ALA A 162 15.39 15.53 1.16
CA ALA A 162 15.48 15.22 -0.27
C ALA A 162 16.06 16.36 -1.13
N ASP A 163 16.07 17.60 -0.62
CA ASP A 163 16.72 18.73 -1.29
C ASP A 163 18.21 18.85 -0.94
N ASN A 164 18.72 18.03 -0.04
CA ASN A 164 20.15 17.96 0.28
C ASN A 164 20.82 16.87 -0.56
N GLU A 165 21.52 17.30 -1.61
CA GLU A 165 22.18 16.38 -2.56
C GLU A 165 23.13 15.40 -1.86
N GLN A 166 23.94 15.87 -0.90
CA GLN A 166 24.89 14.99 -0.23
C GLN A 166 24.20 13.89 0.57
N GLN A 167 23.14 14.21 1.32
CA GLN A 167 22.38 13.20 2.07
C GLN A 167 21.72 12.17 1.12
N MET A 168 21.27 12.62 -0.04
CA MET A 168 20.73 11.71 -1.06
C MET A 168 21.82 10.81 -1.63
N LEU A 169 22.99 11.34 -1.98
CA LEU A 169 24.13 10.54 -2.45
C LEU A 169 24.55 9.50 -1.41
N ASP A 170 24.68 9.91 -0.14
CA ASP A 170 25.04 9.01 0.96
C ASP A 170 24.02 7.84 1.08
N MET A 171 22.72 8.11 0.93
CA MET A 171 21.69 7.05 0.92
C MET A 171 21.93 6.04 -0.20
N TYR A 172 22.27 6.49 -1.41
CA TYR A 172 22.54 5.57 -2.53
C TYR A 172 23.87 4.83 -2.39
N MET A 173 24.85 5.43 -1.76
CA MET A 173 26.15 4.81 -1.50
C MET A 173 26.08 3.73 -0.41
N GLU A 174 25.29 3.95 0.65
CA GLU A 174 25.28 3.07 1.82
C GLU A 174 24.23 1.96 1.75
N SER A 175 23.19 2.10 0.90
CA SER A 175 22.06 1.18 0.91
C SER A 175 22.26 -0.05 0.05
N SER A 176 21.88 -1.23 0.56
CA SER A 176 21.82 -2.48 -0.19
C SER A 176 20.44 -2.72 -0.81
N LEU A 177 19.40 -2.07 -0.29
CA LEU A 177 18.04 -2.08 -0.83
C LEU A 177 17.50 -0.64 -0.81
N ILE A 178 16.84 -0.22 -1.90
CA ILE A 178 16.19 1.09 -1.97
C ILE A 178 14.79 0.94 -2.54
N ALA A 179 13.79 1.41 -1.79
CA ALA A 179 12.42 1.48 -2.28
C ALA A 179 12.15 2.86 -2.90
N LEU A 180 11.78 2.89 -4.18
CA LEU A 180 11.42 4.10 -4.92
C LEU A 180 9.91 4.35 -4.77
N CYS A 181 9.52 5.19 -3.80
CA CYS A 181 8.13 5.52 -3.46
C CYS A 181 7.76 6.92 -3.99
N LEU A 182 7.94 7.12 -5.28
CA LEU A 182 7.83 8.41 -5.95
C LEU A 182 6.54 8.52 -6.78
N PRO A 183 5.92 9.70 -6.89
CA PRO A 183 4.84 9.90 -7.85
C PRO A 183 5.40 9.89 -9.28
N GLU A 184 4.61 9.41 -10.24
CA GLU A 184 5.04 9.27 -11.65
C GLU A 184 5.65 10.56 -12.22
N GLN A 185 5.03 11.70 -11.94
CA GLN A 185 5.48 13.00 -12.46
C GLN A 185 6.87 13.42 -11.92
N ALA A 186 7.30 12.87 -10.79
CA ALA A 186 8.60 13.20 -10.20
C ALA A 186 9.74 12.34 -10.78
N ILE A 187 9.44 11.21 -11.44
CA ILE A 187 10.46 10.27 -11.90
C ILE A 187 11.54 10.93 -12.77
N PRO A 188 11.23 11.79 -13.79
CA PRO A 188 12.28 12.39 -14.60
C PRO A 188 13.24 13.30 -13.84
N SER A 189 12.76 14.03 -12.84
CA SER A 189 13.60 14.89 -12.00
C SER A 189 14.39 14.10 -10.96
N GLU A 190 13.77 13.10 -10.34
CA GLU A 190 14.42 12.25 -9.34
C GLU A 190 15.44 11.29 -9.96
N ALA A 191 15.27 10.89 -11.23
CA ALA A 191 16.24 10.08 -11.96
C ALA A 191 17.63 10.74 -11.99
N LYS A 192 17.72 12.07 -11.99
CA LYS A 192 19.01 12.79 -11.98
C LYS A 192 19.78 12.59 -10.69
N ILE A 193 19.13 12.65 -9.54
CA ILE A 193 19.80 12.41 -8.25
C ILE A 193 20.11 10.91 -8.07
N ILE A 194 19.24 10.02 -8.55
CA ILE A 194 19.49 8.58 -8.53
C ILE A 194 20.72 8.26 -9.38
N ALA A 195 20.79 8.79 -10.60
CA ALA A 195 21.94 8.60 -11.50
C ALA A 195 23.26 9.09 -10.89
N LYS A 196 23.26 10.26 -10.24
CA LYS A 196 24.45 10.78 -9.51
C LYS A 196 24.86 9.83 -8.37
N GLY A 197 23.89 9.33 -7.59
CA GLY A 197 24.14 8.40 -6.50
C GLY A 197 24.73 7.08 -6.99
N LEU A 198 24.19 6.51 -8.08
CA LEU A 198 24.71 5.29 -8.70
C LEU A 198 26.12 5.50 -9.29
N LEU A 199 26.35 6.62 -9.96
CA LEU A 199 27.68 6.93 -10.49
C LEU A 199 28.69 7.15 -9.36
N ALA A 200 28.31 7.83 -8.26
CA ALA A 200 29.18 8.01 -7.09
C ALA A 200 29.56 6.66 -6.47
N ARG A 201 28.58 5.74 -6.36
CA ARG A 201 28.81 4.37 -5.87
C ARG A 201 29.75 3.60 -6.79
N PHE A 202 29.53 3.63 -8.10
CA PHE A 202 30.38 3.00 -9.09
C PHE A 202 31.82 3.53 -9.06
N MET A 203 32.01 4.84 -8.85
CA MET A 203 33.33 5.47 -8.76
C MET A 203 34.00 5.29 -7.40
N SER A 204 33.29 4.78 -6.40
CA SER A 204 33.85 4.54 -5.07
C SER A 204 34.83 3.36 -5.12
N GLN A 205 35.98 3.52 -4.47
CA GLN A 205 36.97 2.44 -4.31
C GLN A 205 36.72 1.59 -3.06
N ASP A 206 35.58 1.80 -2.38
CA ASP A 206 35.23 1.08 -1.15
C ASP A 206 34.61 -0.27 -1.50
N THR A 207 35.33 -1.35 -1.19
CA THR A 207 34.89 -2.74 -1.46
C THR A 207 33.59 -3.14 -0.75
N GLN A 208 33.13 -2.37 0.24
CA GLN A 208 31.81 -2.59 0.85
C GLN A 208 30.66 -2.14 -0.05
N ASN A 209 30.94 -1.34 -1.07
CA ASN A 209 29.95 -0.80 -2.02
C ASN A 209 29.89 -1.56 -3.35
N ASP A 210 30.64 -2.66 -3.50
CA ASP A 210 30.67 -3.48 -4.73
C ASP A 210 29.40 -4.37 -4.87
N GLU A 211 28.55 -4.44 -3.84
CA GLU A 211 27.34 -5.28 -3.92
C GLU A 211 26.20 -4.57 -4.67
N PRO A 212 25.44 -5.32 -5.50
CA PRO A 212 24.29 -4.77 -6.22
C PRO A 212 23.21 -4.20 -5.29
N ILE A 213 22.68 -3.03 -5.63
CA ILE A 213 21.49 -2.50 -4.96
C ILE A 213 20.26 -3.24 -5.48
N THR A 214 19.36 -3.63 -4.57
CA THR A 214 18.02 -4.08 -4.90
C THR A 214 17.05 -2.91 -4.88
N PHE A 215 16.52 -2.51 -6.04
CA PHE A 215 15.50 -1.48 -6.16
C PHE A 215 14.11 -2.08 -6.12
N LEU A 216 13.27 -1.65 -5.18
CA LEU A 216 11.83 -1.90 -5.18
C LEU A 216 11.14 -0.72 -5.86
N ILE A 217 10.53 -0.95 -7.01
CA ILE A 217 9.81 0.09 -7.76
C ILE A 217 8.37 0.13 -7.27
N VAL A 218 8.09 1.06 -6.35
CA VAL A 218 6.80 1.18 -5.67
C VAL A 218 5.96 2.26 -6.33
N LEU A 219 5.54 1.98 -7.55
CA LEU A 219 4.74 2.88 -8.38
C LEU A 219 3.48 2.16 -8.87
N ASN A 220 2.32 2.78 -8.67
CA ASN A 220 1.03 2.20 -9.09
C ASN A 220 0.80 2.37 -10.62
N LYS A 221 1.67 1.76 -11.41
CA LYS A 221 1.66 1.80 -12.87
C LYS A 221 2.13 0.48 -13.46
N VAL A 222 1.42 -0.02 -14.46
CA VAL A 222 1.88 -1.17 -15.26
C VAL A 222 3.11 -0.74 -16.06
N GLY A 223 4.19 -1.54 -15.99
CA GLY A 223 5.44 -1.22 -16.68
C GLY A 223 6.25 -0.09 -16.05
N ALA A 224 6.09 0.17 -14.76
CA ALA A 224 6.80 1.22 -14.02
C ALA A 224 8.32 1.09 -14.14
N LYS A 225 8.85 -0.13 -14.15
CA LYS A 225 10.27 -0.42 -14.34
C LYS A 225 10.82 0.17 -15.65
N PHE A 226 10.10 0.03 -16.74
CA PHE A 226 10.55 0.58 -18.04
C PHE A 226 10.64 2.11 -17.99
N LEU A 227 9.68 2.78 -17.35
CA LEU A 227 9.74 4.23 -17.19
C LEU A 227 10.96 4.66 -16.38
N ILE A 228 11.22 4.00 -15.26
CA ILE A 228 12.34 4.32 -14.38
C ILE A 228 13.67 4.05 -15.10
N LEU A 229 13.85 2.87 -15.71
CA LEU A 229 15.08 2.54 -16.41
C LEU A 229 15.34 3.50 -17.58
N LYS A 230 14.31 3.89 -18.33
CA LYS A 230 14.44 4.90 -19.39
C LYS A 230 14.93 6.23 -18.84
N CYS A 231 14.28 6.77 -17.81
CA CYS A 231 14.67 8.06 -17.21
C CYS A 231 16.07 8.00 -16.57
N LEU A 232 16.44 6.87 -15.94
CA LEU A 232 17.78 6.68 -15.37
C LEU A 232 18.84 6.62 -16.44
N ARG A 233 18.60 5.88 -17.55
CA ARG A 233 19.51 5.82 -18.68
C ARG A 233 19.75 7.21 -19.27
N GLU A 234 18.67 7.96 -19.51
CA GLU A 234 18.77 9.34 -19.99
C GLU A 234 19.57 10.22 -19.02
N ALA A 235 19.34 10.13 -17.72
CA ALA A 235 20.03 10.90 -16.71
C ALA A 235 21.51 10.49 -16.54
N LEU A 236 21.84 9.20 -16.67
CA LEU A 236 23.23 8.73 -16.66
C LEU A 236 24.00 9.23 -17.89
N LEU A 237 23.40 9.23 -19.07
CA LEU A 237 24.02 9.73 -20.29
C LEU A 237 24.26 11.26 -20.27
N GLU A 238 23.59 12.00 -19.38
CA GLU A 238 23.92 13.44 -19.12
C GLU A 238 25.23 13.61 -18.34
N ILE A 239 25.71 12.59 -17.59
CA ILE A 239 26.82 12.71 -16.65
C ILE A 239 27.96 11.71 -16.86
N THR A 240 27.78 10.68 -17.73
CA THR A 240 28.81 9.69 -18.06
C THR A 240 28.61 9.17 -19.49
N ASP A 241 29.55 8.34 -19.97
CA ASP A 241 29.44 7.69 -21.28
C ASP A 241 28.46 6.48 -21.27
N GLU A 242 28.13 5.98 -22.47
CA GLU A 242 27.16 4.91 -22.66
C GLU A 242 27.60 3.58 -22.05
N ASP A 243 28.88 3.24 -22.14
CA ASP A 243 29.41 1.97 -21.63
C ASP A 243 29.31 1.92 -20.10
N ILE A 244 29.65 3.01 -19.42
CA ILE A 244 29.50 3.13 -17.97
C ILE A 244 28.03 3.14 -17.58
N ALA A 245 27.17 3.86 -18.31
CA ALA A 245 25.74 3.91 -18.02
C ALA A 245 25.08 2.53 -18.09
N GLU A 246 25.35 1.77 -19.16
CA GLU A 246 24.82 0.40 -19.33
C GLU A 246 25.38 -0.56 -18.27
N HIS A 247 26.67 -0.42 -17.94
CA HIS A 247 27.29 -1.22 -16.89
C HIS A 247 26.59 -0.98 -15.53
N ILE A 248 26.44 0.27 -15.11
CA ILE A 248 25.74 0.64 -13.86
C ILE A 248 24.31 0.04 -13.83
N LEU A 249 23.55 0.21 -14.92
CA LEU A 249 22.18 -0.30 -14.97
C LEU A 249 22.11 -1.83 -14.92
N SER A 250 23.11 -2.53 -15.48
CA SER A 250 23.15 -4.00 -15.50
C SER A 250 23.59 -4.61 -14.17
N GLU A 251 24.33 -3.89 -13.34
CA GLU A 251 24.81 -4.37 -12.05
C GLU A 251 23.74 -4.44 -10.96
N HIS A 252 22.65 -3.67 -11.09
CA HIS A 252 21.64 -3.54 -10.03
C HIS A 252 20.35 -4.30 -10.37
N TYR A 253 19.60 -4.68 -9.32
CA TYR A 253 18.33 -5.38 -9.45
C TYR A 253 17.16 -4.39 -9.40
N PHE A 254 16.44 -4.25 -10.50
CA PHE A 254 15.23 -3.42 -10.57
C PHE A 254 13.99 -4.34 -10.54
N CYS A 255 13.27 -4.31 -9.42
CA CYS A 255 12.14 -5.19 -9.16
C CYS A 255 10.84 -4.38 -9.14
N ASP A 256 9.95 -4.65 -10.08
CA ASP A 256 8.59 -4.11 -10.05
C ASP A 256 7.83 -4.65 -8.84
N THR A 257 6.87 -3.87 -8.33
CA THR A 257 6.05 -4.27 -7.19
C THR A 257 4.57 -4.05 -7.44
N VAL A 258 3.73 -4.72 -6.64
CA VAL A 258 2.30 -4.44 -6.56
C VAL A 258 1.91 -4.23 -5.11
N VAL A 259 1.43 -3.00 -4.81
CA VAL A 259 0.99 -2.58 -3.49
C VAL A 259 -0.52 -2.75 -3.37
N ASN A 260 -0.98 -3.53 -2.41
CA ASN A 260 -2.40 -3.81 -2.17
C ASN A 260 -2.98 -3.12 -0.94
N ARG A 261 -2.16 -2.38 -0.19
CA ARG A 261 -2.55 -1.75 1.07
C ARG A 261 -3.00 -0.32 0.86
N MET A 262 -4.12 0.05 1.48
CA MET A 262 -4.52 1.45 1.59
C MET A 262 -3.82 2.11 2.78
N VAL A 263 -3.15 3.22 2.50
CA VAL A 263 -2.43 4.01 3.51
C VAL A 263 -2.77 5.48 3.33
N SER A 264 -3.03 6.17 4.42
CA SER A 264 -3.20 7.62 4.44
C SER A 264 -2.24 8.26 5.44
N LYS A 265 -1.75 9.45 5.10
CA LYS A 265 -1.01 10.29 6.05
C LYS A 265 -1.97 11.11 6.90
N LEU A 266 -1.59 11.40 8.14
CA LEU A 266 -2.28 12.42 8.91
C LEU A 266 -2.11 13.79 8.23
N SER A 267 -3.12 14.65 8.37
CA SER A 267 -3.00 16.05 7.94
C SER A 267 -1.99 16.80 8.80
N ASP A 268 -1.38 17.84 8.25
CA ASP A 268 -0.42 18.66 8.97
C ASP A 268 -1.06 19.30 10.23
N GLN A 269 -2.34 19.65 10.17
CA GLN A 269 -3.11 20.12 11.33
C GLN A 269 -3.28 19.03 12.42
N ALA A 270 -3.56 17.80 12.04
CA ALA A 270 -3.66 16.68 12.99
C ALA A 270 -2.31 16.40 13.66
N LEU A 271 -1.22 16.48 12.91
CA LEU A 271 0.13 16.32 13.44
C LEU A 271 0.50 17.49 14.36
N TYR A 272 0.23 18.73 13.95
CA TYR A 272 0.41 19.91 14.79
C TYR A 272 -0.35 19.79 16.13
N ARG A 273 -1.61 19.40 16.08
CA ARG A 273 -2.43 19.15 17.28
C ARG A 273 -1.81 18.10 18.19
N GLN A 274 -1.38 16.99 17.61
CA GLN A 274 -0.74 15.89 18.33
C GLN A 274 0.55 16.34 19.04
N LEU A 275 1.42 17.06 18.34
CA LEU A 275 2.69 17.57 18.87
C LEU A 275 2.49 18.60 19.99
N ASN A 276 1.50 19.50 19.85
CA ASN A 276 1.18 20.46 20.90
C ASN A 276 0.64 19.78 22.17
N ILE A 277 -0.19 18.74 22.03
CA ILE A 277 -0.67 17.98 23.20
C ILE A 277 0.52 17.31 23.91
N LYS A 278 1.44 16.70 23.14
CA LYS A 278 2.64 16.07 23.70
C LYS A 278 3.57 17.08 24.37
N HIS A 279 3.77 18.25 23.77
CA HIS A 279 4.55 19.33 24.36
C HIS A 279 3.94 19.84 25.67
N ARG A 280 2.63 19.99 25.74
CA ARG A 280 1.93 20.36 27.00
C ARG A 280 2.11 19.31 28.09
N LEU A 281 1.93 18.03 27.76
CA LEU A 281 2.17 16.95 28.72
C LEU A 281 3.61 16.96 29.22
N PHE A 282 4.56 17.22 28.34
CA PHE A 282 5.95 17.35 28.66
C PHE A 282 6.23 18.55 29.61
N LYS A 283 5.65 19.74 29.34
CA LYS A 283 5.76 20.91 30.23
C LYS A 283 5.10 20.67 31.59
N GLN A 284 3.96 19.99 31.64
CA GLN A 284 3.31 19.58 32.89
C GLN A 284 4.21 18.64 33.72
N TYR A 285 4.87 17.70 33.06
CA TYR A 285 5.81 16.80 33.74
C TYR A 285 7.01 17.54 34.33
N GLN A 286 7.44 18.63 33.71
CA GLN A 286 8.50 19.51 34.22
C GLN A 286 8.02 20.53 35.28
N ASN A 287 6.75 20.54 35.64
CA ASN A 287 6.11 21.56 36.50
C ASN A 287 6.18 23.00 35.95
N ASP A 288 6.29 23.13 34.62
CA ASP A 288 6.32 24.42 33.92
C ASP A 288 4.95 24.70 33.30
N LEU A 289 4.05 25.29 34.10
CA LEU A 289 2.63 25.50 33.76
C LEU A 289 2.42 26.90 33.15
N ASN A 290 2.75 27.09 31.88
CA ASN A 290 2.19 28.20 31.11
C ASN A 290 1.03 27.69 30.24
N GLN A 291 -0.16 28.32 30.44
CA GLN A 291 -1.39 27.96 29.73
C GLN A 291 -1.49 28.69 28.38
N ASP A 292 -0.73 28.26 27.38
CA ASP A 292 -0.98 28.72 26.01
C ASP A 292 -2.13 27.93 25.38
N THR A 293 -3.10 28.66 24.83
CA THR A 293 -4.21 28.06 24.07
C THR A 293 -3.73 27.60 22.69
N ILE A 294 -4.06 26.36 22.33
CA ILE A 294 -3.80 25.85 20.98
C ILE A 294 -4.85 26.47 20.05
N GLU A 295 -4.43 27.32 19.12
CA GLU A 295 -5.30 27.77 18.03
C GLU A 295 -5.41 26.64 17.01
N LEU A 296 -6.62 26.09 16.85
CA LEU A 296 -6.94 25.07 15.86
C LEU A 296 -7.60 25.75 14.67
N SER A 297 -7.22 25.37 13.47
CA SER A 297 -7.82 25.80 12.21
C SER A 297 -8.45 24.60 11.50
N ASP A 298 -9.51 24.82 10.75
CA ASP A 298 -10.11 23.83 9.85
C ASP A 298 -9.37 23.77 8.50
N GLU A 299 -8.39 24.62 8.28
CA GLU A 299 -7.53 24.59 7.09
C GLU A 299 -6.64 23.35 7.07
N THR A 300 -6.31 22.87 5.87
CA THR A 300 -5.47 21.67 5.70
C THR A 300 -3.98 21.95 5.90
N ALA A 301 -3.53 23.18 5.61
CA ALA A 301 -2.15 23.63 5.78
C ALA A 301 -1.95 24.39 7.12
N LEU A 302 -0.72 24.40 7.63
CA LEU A 302 -0.37 25.19 8.81
C LEU A 302 -0.20 26.66 8.43
N SER A 303 -0.66 27.56 9.31
CA SER A 303 -0.33 28.98 9.20
C SER A 303 1.14 29.22 9.63
N GLU A 304 1.75 30.33 9.18
CA GLU A 304 3.11 30.71 9.60
C GLU A 304 3.28 30.75 11.13
N LYS A 305 2.25 31.20 11.86
CA LYS A 305 2.24 31.22 13.33
C LYS A 305 2.28 29.80 13.91
N GLN A 306 1.51 28.86 13.33
CA GLN A 306 1.51 27.47 13.75
C GLN A 306 2.84 26.77 13.43
N GLU A 307 3.43 27.05 12.28
CA GLU A 307 4.78 26.56 11.93
C GLU A 307 5.85 27.06 12.92
N GLN A 308 5.79 28.35 13.28
CA GLN A 308 6.71 28.93 14.27
C GLN A 308 6.54 28.30 15.66
N GLN A 309 5.31 28.13 16.11
CA GLN A 309 5.01 27.47 17.40
C GLN A 309 5.48 26.02 17.41
N LEU A 310 5.26 25.29 16.30
CA LEU A 310 5.71 23.91 16.15
C LEU A 310 7.23 23.80 16.22
N LYS A 311 7.94 24.75 15.60
CA LYS A 311 9.40 24.81 15.62
C LYS A 311 9.93 24.96 17.05
N VAL A 312 9.33 25.87 17.83
CA VAL A 312 9.65 26.05 19.26
C VAL A 312 9.35 24.77 20.05
N CYS A 313 8.19 24.14 19.81
CA CYS A 313 7.84 22.88 20.47
C CYS A 313 8.86 21.76 20.20
N LEU A 314 9.29 21.62 18.94
CA LEU A 314 10.26 20.58 18.55
C LEU A 314 11.67 20.89 19.08
N GLU A 315 12.09 22.16 19.10
CA GLU A 315 13.36 22.59 19.70
C GLU A 315 13.39 22.33 21.20
N ASP A 316 12.35 22.70 21.92
CA ASP A 316 12.20 22.42 23.35
C ASP A 316 12.27 20.91 23.65
N MET A 317 11.56 20.10 22.86
CA MET A 317 11.56 18.65 23.03
C MET A 317 12.90 18.01 22.64
N ARG A 318 13.57 18.49 21.59
CA ARG A 318 14.87 17.98 21.12
C ARG A 318 15.99 18.15 22.15
N GLY A 319 16.05 19.31 22.80
CA GLY A 319 17.04 19.57 23.86
C GLY A 319 16.94 18.63 25.06
N GLN A 320 15.77 18.02 25.26
CA GLN A 320 15.45 17.14 26.38
C GLN A 320 15.53 15.65 26.04
N PHE A 321 15.61 15.30 24.77
CA PHE A 321 15.77 13.90 24.34
C PHE A 321 17.05 13.23 24.86
N GLN A 322 18.10 14.01 25.06
CA GLN A 322 19.33 13.53 25.69
C GLN A 322 19.17 13.26 27.20
N ALA A 323 18.10 13.76 27.81
CA ALA A 323 17.88 13.66 29.26
C ALA A 323 16.83 12.63 29.69
N GLY A 324 16.05 12.00 28.79
CA GLY A 324 15.05 11.08 29.30
C GLY A 324 14.21 10.26 28.35
N GLN A 325 14.06 9.02 28.73
CA GLN A 325 13.16 8.00 28.24
C GLN A 325 11.70 8.43 28.05
N PHE A 326 11.28 9.59 28.57
CA PHE A 326 9.87 10.01 28.57
C PHE A 326 9.32 10.27 27.17
N LEU A 327 10.06 10.95 26.29
CA LEU A 327 9.60 11.21 24.93
C LEU A 327 9.74 9.99 24.01
N GLN A 328 10.71 9.13 24.29
CA GLN A 328 10.83 7.85 23.57
C GLN A 328 9.61 6.93 23.79
N ASN A 329 8.88 7.14 24.88
CA ASN A 329 7.66 6.38 25.19
C ASN A 329 6.37 7.06 24.65
N MET A 330 6.47 8.23 24.00
CA MET A 330 5.32 8.89 23.39
C MET A 330 5.21 8.50 21.92
N ASP A 331 4.13 7.79 21.57
CA ASP A 331 3.84 7.48 20.18
C ASP A 331 3.54 8.73 19.34
N LEU A 332 4.24 8.86 18.23
CA LEU A 332 3.98 9.88 17.21
C LEU A 332 3.28 9.23 16.02
N ILE A 333 1.96 9.32 15.95
CA ILE A 333 1.19 8.71 14.87
C ILE A 333 1.31 9.59 13.63
N LEU A 334 1.84 9.04 12.54
CA LEU A 334 1.98 9.74 11.25
C LEU A 334 1.07 9.19 10.17
N PHE A 335 0.77 7.90 10.21
CA PHE A 335 0.05 7.21 9.16
C PHE A 335 -1.09 6.36 9.73
N ASN A 336 -2.16 6.25 8.94
CA ASN A 336 -3.18 5.22 9.14
C ASN A 336 -3.06 4.20 8.00
N SER A 337 -3.14 2.92 8.32
CA SER A 337 -2.96 1.83 7.38
C SER A 337 -3.96 0.71 7.62
N GLU A 338 -4.14 -0.14 6.63
CA GLU A 338 -4.76 -1.45 6.78
C GLU A 338 -3.76 -2.44 7.39
N VAL A 339 -4.29 -3.50 8.01
CA VAL A 339 -3.49 -4.56 8.65
C VAL A 339 -2.89 -5.48 7.59
N ASP A 340 -1.70 -5.96 7.85
CA ASP A 340 -0.98 -7.07 7.21
C ASP A 340 -1.39 -7.47 5.78
N MET A 341 -0.99 -6.67 4.82
CA MET A 341 -1.05 -7.04 3.41
C MET A 341 0.37 -7.12 2.86
N PRO A 342 0.83 -8.30 2.44
CA PRO A 342 2.15 -8.44 1.84
C PRO A 342 2.21 -7.70 0.49
N ILE A 343 3.40 -7.23 0.15
CA ILE A 343 3.69 -6.65 -1.16
C ILE A 343 4.08 -7.76 -2.14
N TYR A 344 3.58 -7.72 -3.36
CA TYR A 344 4.11 -8.56 -4.45
C TYR A 344 5.33 -7.90 -5.05
N VAL A 345 6.37 -8.69 -5.27
CA VAL A 345 7.66 -8.22 -5.79
C VAL A 345 8.16 -9.16 -6.88
N GLU A 346 8.68 -8.60 -7.96
CA GLU A 346 9.32 -9.37 -9.02
C GLU A 346 10.56 -10.10 -8.47
N ASN A 347 10.62 -11.41 -8.69
CA ASN A 347 11.67 -12.30 -8.19
C ASN A 347 12.97 -12.14 -9.02
N ARG A 348 13.77 -11.11 -8.72
CA ARG A 348 15.02 -10.84 -9.43
C ARG A 348 16.25 -10.76 -8.53
N SER A 349 16.07 -10.44 -7.25
CA SER A 349 17.19 -10.25 -6.34
C SER A 349 17.26 -11.35 -5.28
N PRO A 350 18.44 -11.92 -5.03
CA PRO A 350 18.64 -12.92 -3.97
C PRO A 350 18.26 -12.40 -2.56
N LEU A 351 18.43 -11.08 -2.32
CA LEU A 351 18.09 -10.46 -1.05
C LEU A 351 16.60 -10.64 -0.71
N LEU A 352 15.73 -10.59 -1.71
CA LEU A 352 14.27 -10.65 -1.51
C LEU A 352 13.77 -11.99 -1.00
N SER A 353 14.49 -13.08 -1.26
CA SER A 353 14.10 -14.43 -0.81
C SER A 353 14.01 -14.57 0.71
N LYS A 354 14.63 -13.65 1.46
CA LYS A 354 14.62 -13.60 2.92
C LYS A 354 13.55 -12.69 3.51
N MET A 355 12.80 -11.98 2.66
CA MET A 355 11.80 -10.99 3.10
C MET A 355 10.45 -11.66 3.37
N ARG A 356 9.96 -11.58 4.60
CA ARG A 356 8.75 -12.30 5.04
C ARG A 356 7.44 -11.74 4.50
N GLN A 357 7.35 -10.43 4.40
CA GLN A 357 6.13 -9.76 3.94
C GLN A 357 6.14 -9.48 2.43
N MET A 358 7.02 -10.16 1.69
CA MET A 358 7.12 -10.05 0.24
C MET A 358 6.72 -11.37 -0.41
N ILE A 359 5.77 -11.29 -1.35
CA ILE A 359 5.39 -12.41 -2.20
C ILE A 359 6.17 -12.28 -3.50
N LEU A 360 7.13 -13.18 -3.69
CA LEU A 360 7.95 -13.17 -4.90
C LEU A 360 7.19 -13.83 -6.05
N VAL A 361 7.17 -13.16 -7.19
CA VAL A 361 6.51 -13.63 -8.41
C VAL A 361 7.41 -13.45 -9.63
N ASP A 362 7.43 -14.45 -10.51
CA ASP A 362 8.25 -14.40 -11.73
C ASP A 362 7.60 -13.53 -12.82
N HIS A 363 6.27 -13.44 -12.83
CA HIS A 363 5.48 -12.66 -13.79
C HIS A 363 4.68 -11.57 -13.08
N ILE A 364 5.35 -10.53 -12.61
CA ILE A 364 4.72 -9.41 -11.88
C ILE A 364 3.67 -8.67 -12.73
N SER A 365 3.82 -8.66 -14.06
CA SER A 365 2.85 -8.07 -14.98
C SER A 365 1.44 -8.64 -14.82
N ASP A 366 1.33 -9.95 -14.57
CA ASP A 366 0.04 -10.60 -14.38
C ASP A 366 -0.65 -10.07 -13.10
N ILE A 367 0.14 -9.91 -12.03
CA ILE A 367 -0.36 -9.37 -10.76
C ILE A 367 -0.71 -7.87 -10.92
N GLN A 368 0.06 -7.12 -11.70
CA GLN A 368 -0.25 -5.72 -12.02
C GLN A 368 -1.58 -5.59 -12.76
N ILE A 369 -1.85 -6.48 -13.74
CA ILE A 369 -3.11 -6.52 -14.48
C ILE A 369 -4.27 -6.90 -13.56
N ILE A 370 -4.11 -7.93 -12.73
CA ILE A 370 -5.11 -8.33 -11.73
C ILE A 370 -5.43 -7.13 -10.83
N LYS A 371 -4.43 -6.51 -10.24
CA LYS A 371 -4.61 -5.34 -9.39
C LYS A 371 -5.30 -4.18 -10.10
N ASN A 372 -4.86 -3.86 -11.31
CA ASN A 372 -5.41 -2.74 -12.07
C ASN A 372 -6.90 -2.95 -12.37
N ARG A 373 -7.27 -4.11 -12.89
CA ARG A 373 -8.64 -4.39 -13.31
C ARG A 373 -9.55 -4.78 -12.16
N LEU A 374 -9.15 -5.72 -11.31
CA LEU A 374 -9.97 -6.18 -10.20
C LEU A 374 -10.01 -5.16 -9.06
N TRP A 375 -8.87 -4.85 -8.43
CA TRP A 375 -8.87 -3.95 -7.27
C TRP A 375 -9.22 -2.51 -7.66
N ASN A 376 -8.39 -1.89 -8.50
CA ASN A 376 -8.53 -0.48 -8.83
C ASN A 376 -9.75 -0.23 -9.73
N GLY A 377 -10.12 -1.18 -10.59
CA GLY A 377 -11.29 -1.09 -11.47
C GLY A 377 -12.59 -1.20 -10.70
N CYS A 378 -12.79 -2.28 -9.94
CA CYS A 378 -13.98 -2.47 -9.13
C CYS A 378 -14.15 -1.38 -8.08
N HIS A 379 -13.04 -0.92 -7.46
CA HIS A 379 -13.06 0.16 -6.49
C HIS A 379 -13.55 1.48 -7.09
N ALA A 380 -13.07 1.84 -8.28
CA ALA A 380 -13.51 3.05 -8.99
C ALA A 380 -14.99 2.97 -9.37
N MET A 381 -15.43 1.83 -9.94
CA MET A 381 -16.82 1.62 -10.35
C MET A 381 -17.78 1.66 -9.16
N LEU A 382 -17.40 1.06 -8.03
CA LEU A 382 -18.17 1.16 -6.78
C LEU A 382 -18.23 2.61 -6.29
N ALA A 383 -17.11 3.33 -6.30
CA ALA A 383 -17.05 4.71 -5.81
C ALA A 383 -17.92 5.65 -6.64
N TRP A 384 -17.98 5.47 -7.96
CA TRP A 384 -18.87 6.26 -8.82
C TRP A 384 -20.34 5.98 -8.50
N GLN A 385 -20.74 4.73 -8.41
CA GLN A 385 -22.12 4.35 -8.08
C GLN A 385 -22.51 4.82 -6.66
N ALA A 386 -21.59 4.67 -5.69
CA ALA A 386 -21.79 5.13 -4.31
C ALA A 386 -21.95 6.66 -4.22
N SER A 387 -21.11 7.42 -4.94
CA SER A 387 -21.23 8.89 -5.00
C SER A 387 -22.54 9.34 -5.63
N LEU A 388 -22.98 8.67 -6.71
CA LEU A 388 -24.27 8.96 -7.36
C LEU A 388 -25.46 8.63 -6.46
N ALA A 389 -25.31 7.66 -5.54
CA ALA A 389 -26.30 7.33 -4.51
C ALA A 389 -26.20 8.24 -3.26
N GLY A 390 -25.25 9.18 -3.20
CA GLY A 390 -25.08 10.13 -2.10
C GLY A 390 -24.29 9.61 -0.91
N HIS A 391 -23.52 8.53 -1.07
CA HIS A 391 -22.65 8.00 -0.01
C HIS A 391 -21.27 8.69 -0.01
N GLU A 392 -20.79 9.03 1.17
CA GLU A 392 -19.49 9.72 1.34
C GLU A 392 -18.30 8.77 1.36
N THR A 393 -18.49 7.53 1.87
CA THR A 393 -17.40 6.56 2.01
C THR A 393 -17.80 5.19 1.49
N ILE A 394 -16.81 4.44 1.02
CA ILE A 394 -16.96 3.07 0.49
C ILE A 394 -17.58 2.13 1.53
N GLY A 395 -17.11 2.21 2.78
CA GLY A 395 -17.62 1.34 3.86
C GLY A 395 -19.11 1.58 4.16
N ILE A 396 -19.57 2.84 4.13
CA ILE A 396 -20.99 3.19 4.30
C ILE A 396 -21.80 2.73 3.09
N ALA A 397 -21.28 2.91 1.88
CA ALA A 397 -21.97 2.48 0.65
C ALA A 397 -22.27 0.98 0.63
N LEU A 398 -21.41 0.15 1.20
CA LEU A 398 -21.62 -1.31 1.27
C LEU A 398 -22.65 -1.76 2.34
N ALA A 399 -23.18 -0.83 3.15
CA ALA A 399 -24.38 -1.09 3.94
C ALA A 399 -25.65 -1.10 3.06
N ASP A 400 -25.64 -0.44 1.90
CA ASP A 400 -26.69 -0.54 0.88
C ASP A 400 -26.65 -1.93 0.20
N SER A 401 -27.75 -2.64 0.26
CA SER A 401 -27.86 -4.00 -0.29
C SER A 401 -27.70 -4.04 -1.81
N GLY A 402 -28.13 -3.00 -2.52
CA GLY A 402 -27.99 -2.88 -3.97
C GLY A 402 -26.54 -2.71 -4.38
N LEU A 403 -25.82 -1.77 -3.74
CA LEU A 403 -24.40 -1.55 -4.00
C LEU A 403 -23.53 -2.74 -3.58
N LYS A 404 -23.85 -3.39 -2.46
CA LYS A 404 -23.18 -4.63 -2.03
C LYS A 404 -23.34 -5.75 -3.05
N ASN A 405 -24.57 -5.96 -3.57
CA ASN A 405 -24.85 -6.97 -4.59
C ASN A 405 -24.13 -6.63 -5.91
N PHE A 406 -24.21 -5.37 -6.36
CA PHE A 406 -23.47 -4.87 -7.53
C PHE A 406 -21.97 -5.18 -7.40
N MET A 407 -21.36 -4.83 -6.26
CA MET A 407 -19.94 -5.08 -6.03
C MET A 407 -19.58 -6.57 -6.13
N THR A 408 -20.36 -7.43 -5.50
CA THR A 408 -20.09 -8.88 -5.53
C THR A 408 -20.16 -9.41 -6.95
N GLN A 409 -21.21 -9.07 -7.69
CA GLN A 409 -21.38 -9.50 -9.09
C GLN A 409 -20.32 -8.92 -10.02
N LEU A 410 -19.90 -7.66 -9.78
CA LEU A 410 -18.83 -7.01 -10.55
C LEU A 410 -17.49 -7.72 -10.34
N VAL A 411 -17.15 -8.07 -9.10
CA VAL A 411 -15.91 -8.81 -8.80
C VAL A 411 -15.92 -10.18 -9.47
N ASP A 412 -17.02 -10.91 -9.42
CA ASP A 412 -17.15 -12.22 -10.07
C ASP A 412 -17.02 -12.10 -11.60
N GLU A 413 -17.63 -11.08 -12.19
CA GLU A 413 -17.55 -10.80 -13.63
C GLU A 413 -16.10 -10.46 -14.04
N VAL A 414 -15.42 -9.55 -13.32
CA VAL A 414 -14.02 -9.20 -13.59
C VAL A 414 -13.08 -10.39 -13.40
N LYS A 415 -13.30 -11.23 -12.39
CA LYS A 415 -12.55 -12.48 -12.20
C LYS A 415 -12.68 -13.42 -13.40
N LEU A 416 -13.88 -13.56 -13.93
CA LEU A 416 -14.12 -14.42 -15.10
C LEU A 416 -13.30 -13.95 -16.31
N GLY A 417 -13.27 -12.64 -16.59
CA GLY A 417 -12.47 -12.06 -17.67
C GLY A 417 -10.97 -12.19 -17.44
N LEU A 418 -10.52 -11.93 -16.21
CA LEU A 418 -9.10 -12.06 -15.86
C LEU A 418 -8.61 -13.51 -15.93
N GLY A 419 -9.45 -14.49 -15.60
CA GLY A 419 -9.10 -15.91 -15.74
C GLY A 419 -8.70 -16.32 -17.16
N SER A 420 -9.20 -15.63 -18.18
CA SER A 420 -8.80 -15.86 -19.59
C SER A 420 -7.46 -15.18 -19.95
N ILE A 421 -7.09 -14.10 -19.28
CA ILE A 421 -5.85 -13.34 -19.55
C ILE A 421 -4.67 -13.93 -18.78
N VAL A 422 -4.89 -14.31 -17.51
CA VAL A 422 -3.86 -14.81 -16.60
C VAL A 422 -4.22 -16.18 -16.03
N PRO A 423 -4.37 -17.22 -16.86
CA PRO A 423 -4.91 -18.52 -16.45
C PRO A 423 -4.07 -19.22 -15.38
N ASN A 424 -2.78 -18.91 -15.28
CA ASN A 424 -1.86 -19.51 -14.33
C ASN A 424 -1.91 -18.86 -12.94
N GLN A 425 -2.65 -17.76 -12.79
CA GLN A 425 -2.73 -16.95 -11.56
C GLN A 425 -4.05 -17.10 -10.80
N SER A 426 -4.76 -18.22 -10.96
CA SER A 426 -6.10 -18.40 -10.37
C SER A 426 -6.11 -18.23 -8.84
N LYS A 427 -5.10 -18.76 -8.14
CA LYS A 427 -4.97 -18.62 -6.68
C LYS A 427 -4.78 -17.17 -6.24
N GLU A 428 -3.92 -16.44 -6.95
CA GLU A 428 -3.66 -15.02 -6.63
C GLU A 428 -4.86 -14.13 -6.99
N LEU A 429 -5.59 -14.48 -8.04
CA LEU A 429 -6.83 -13.82 -8.42
C LEU A 429 -7.91 -13.98 -7.33
N ASP A 430 -8.11 -15.20 -6.82
CA ASP A 430 -9.04 -15.47 -5.72
C ASP A 430 -8.63 -14.74 -4.44
N ARG A 431 -7.35 -14.83 -4.07
CA ARG A 431 -6.79 -14.16 -2.90
C ARG A 431 -6.96 -12.63 -2.98
N MET A 432 -6.67 -12.03 -4.14
CA MET A 432 -6.80 -10.58 -4.32
C MET A 432 -8.28 -10.14 -4.31
N ALA A 433 -9.18 -10.94 -4.87
CA ALA A 433 -10.61 -10.68 -4.82
C ALA A 433 -11.15 -10.70 -3.39
N GLU A 434 -10.79 -11.71 -2.60
CA GLU A 434 -11.17 -11.82 -1.19
C GLU A 434 -10.61 -10.67 -0.36
N SER A 435 -9.31 -10.37 -0.51
CA SER A 435 -8.66 -9.25 0.17
C SER A 435 -9.32 -7.92 -0.18
N PHE A 436 -9.67 -7.70 -1.44
CA PHE A 436 -10.36 -6.50 -1.89
C PHE A 436 -11.76 -6.36 -1.26
N LEU A 437 -12.56 -7.42 -1.28
CA LEU A 437 -13.89 -7.41 -0.66
C LEU A 437 -13.84 -7.18 0.85
N ASN A 438 -12.84 -7.75 1.53
CA ASN A 438 -12.62 -7.55 2.95
C ASN A 438 -12.16 -6.11 3.26
N SER A 439 -11.25 -5.56 2.45
CA SER A 439 -10.81 -4.17 2.55
C SER A 439 -11.98 -3.19 2.41
N CYS A 440 -12.85 -3.38 1.42
CA CYS A 440 -14.05 -2.55 1.23
C CYS A 440 -15.04 -2.64 2.41
N ARG A 441 -15.11 -3.79 3.09
CA ARG A 441 -15.98 -4.00 4.27
C ARG A 441 -15.36 -3.54 5.57
N SER A 442 -14.08 -3.21 5.59
CA SER A 442 -13.35 -2.84 6.79
C SER A 442 -13.84 -1.52 7.39
N ALA A 443 -13.50 -1.27 8.66
CA ALA A 443 -13.80 -0.01 9.33
C ALA A 443 -13.01 1.20 8.76
N TYR A 444 -12.13 0.97 7.76
CA TYR A 444 -11.42 2.03 7.07
C TYR A 444 -12.39 2.86 6.22
N LYS A 445 -12.52 4.13 6.55
CA LYS A 445 -13.41 5.07 5.87
C LYS A 445 -12.71 5.69 4.68
N ASP A 446 -12.68 5.00 3.53
CA ASP A 446 -12.15 5.55 2.29
C ASP A 446 -13.18 6.47 1.63
N PRO A 447 -12.87 7.78 1.44
CA PRO A 447 -13.80 8.71 0.80
C PRO A 447 -14.07 8.32 -0.65
N CYS A 448 -15.36 8.24 -1.01
CA CYS A 448 -15.76 7.97 -2.40
C CYS A 448 -15.13 8.96 -3.38
N GLU A 449 -15.09 10.25 -3.05
CA GLU A 449 -14.50 11.31 -3.86
C GLU A 449 -13.02 11.03 -4.22
N ARG A 450 -12.22 10.56 -3.25
CA ARG A 450 -10.82 10.21 -3.48
C ARG A 450 -10.66 9.08 -4.51
N VAL A 451 -11.51 8.07 -4.40
CA VAL A 451 -11.49 6.89 -5.29
C VAL A 451 -12.10 7.21 -6.65
N ALA A 452 -13.16 8.01 -6.69
CA ALA A 452 -13.90 8.36 -7.91
C ALA A 452 -13.18 9.37 -8.82
N ARG A 453 -12.14 10.07 -8.34
CA ARG A 453 -11.42 11.13 -9.07
C ARG A 453 -10.92 10.66 -10.45
N ASN A 454 -10.82 11.60 -11.39
CA ASN A 454 -10.30 11.41 -12.74
C ASN A 454 -10.98 10.23 -13.49
N PRO A 455 -12.31 10.22 -13.63
CA PRO A 455 -13.04 9.12 -14.24
C PRO A 455 -12.64 8.87 -15.70
N LEU A 456 -12.46 9.91 -16.51
CA LEU A 456 -12.10 9.75 -17.93
C LEU A 456 -10.76 9.03 -18.11
N CYS A 457 -9.74 9.35 -17.30
CA CYS A 457 -8.47 8.62 -17.35
C CYS A 457 -8.63 7.11 -17.04
N LYS A 458 -9.57 6.75 -16.16
CA LYS A 458 -9.83 5.35 -15.78
C LYS A 458 -10.72 4.62 -16.79
N LEU A 459 -11.42 5.38 -17.64
CA LEU A 459 -12.26 4.91 -18.74
C LEU A 459 -11.55 4.95 -20.09
N ASN A 460 -10.23 5.24 -20.13
CA ASN A 460 -9.46 5.14 -21.37
C ASN A 460 -9.37 3.67 -21.85
N VAL A 461 -9.17 3.51 -23.15
CA VAL A 461 -8.81 2.23 -23.77
C VAL A 461 -7.56 1.65 -23.10
N ASN A 462 -7.48 0.34 -22.95
CA ASN A 462 -6.42 -0.40 -22.23
C ASN A 462 -6.37 -0.17 -20.70
N GLU A 463 -7.20 0.73 -20.17
CA GLU A 463 -7.32 0.95 -18.74
C GLU A 463 -8.31 -0.03 -18.09
N ARG A 464 -8.49 0.13 -16.79
CA ARG A 464 -9.15 -0.82 -15.88
C ARG A 464 -10.60 -1.16 -16.20
N VAL A 465 -11.33 -0.28 -16.89
CA VAL A 465 -12.77 -0.48 -17.17
C VAL A 465 -13.00 -0.90 -18.62
N LEU A 466 -12.69 -0.03 -19.60
CA LEU A 466 -12.90 -0.37 -21.01
C LEU A 466 -12.02 -1.53 -21.48
N GLY A 467 -10.78 -1.63 -20.99
CA GLY A 467 -9.95 -2.81 -21.28
C GLY A 467 -10.49 -4.11 -20.69
N SER A 468 -11.26 -4.06 -19.59
CA SER A 468 -11.98 -5.24 -19.08
C SER A 468 -13.18 -5.59 -19.95
N ILE A 469 -13.97 -4.60 -20.39
CA ILE A 469 -15.10 -4.77 -21.30
C ILE A 469 -14.62 -5.37 -22.63
N GLU A 470 -13.55 -4.82 -23.21
CA GLU A 470 -12.91 -5.32 -24.43
C GLU A 470 -12.60 -6.81 -24.33
N ASN A 471 -11.92 -7.21 -23.26
CA ASN A 471 -11.58 -8.61 -23.04
C ASN A 471 -12.84 -9.51 -22.94
N HIS A 472 -13.88 -9.05 -22.25
CA HIS A 472 -15.13 -9.80 -22.15
C HIS A 472 -15.83 -9.97 -23.51
N ILE A 473 -15.83 -8.91 -24.34
CA ILE A 473 -16.37 -8.98 -25.70
C ILE A 473 -15.58 -9.96 -26.57
N GLN A 474 -14.24 -9.88 -26.53
CA GLN A 474 -13.37 -10.79 -27.29
C GLN A 474 -13.55 -12.25 -26.88
N GLN A 475 -13.77 -12.52 -25.60
CA GLN A 475 -13.96 -13.85 -25.03
C GLN A 475 -15.44 -14.30 -24.99
N GLN A 476 -16.36 -13.49 -25.49
CA GLN A 476 -17.81 -13.75 -25.46
C GLN A 476 -18.37 -14.00 -24.04
N LEU A 477 -17.81 -13.28 -23.06
CA LEU A 477 -18.21 -13.34 -21.66
C LEU A 477 -19.22 -12.25 -21.30
N PRO A 478 -20.05 -12.44 -20.25
CA PRO A 478 -20.97 -11.40 -19.77
C PRO A 478 -20.20 -10.20 -19.22
N TYR A 479 -20.65 -8.97 -19.48
CA TYR A 479 -20.04 -7.72 -19.03
C TYR A 479 -21.07 -6.68 -18.53
N GLN A 480 -22.21 -7.13 -18.03
CA GLN A 480 -23.31 -6.24 -17.63
C GLN A 480 -22.95 -5.33 -16.45
N ASN A 481 -22.23 -5.87 -15.46
CA ASN A 481 -21.82 -5.10 -14.29
C ASN A 481 -20.66 -4.15 -14.63
N LEU A 482 -19.74 -4.55 -15.48
CA LEU A 482 -18.69 -3.69 -16.05
C LEU A 482 -19.30 -2.52 -16.82
N LEU A 483 -20.31 -2.78 -17.66
CA LEU A 483 -21.05 -1.76 -18.38
C LEU A 483 -21.77 -0.78 -17.43
N THR A 484 -22.44 -1.31 -16.40
CA THR A 484 -23.06 -0.48 -15.34
C THR A 484 -22.03 0.39 -14.63
N GLY A 485 -20.86 -0.16 -14.34
CA GLY A 485 -19.75 0.59 -13.76
C GLY A 485 -19.22 1.71 -14.67
N ALA A 486 -19.04 1.42 -15.96
CA ALA A 486 -18.61 2.41 -16.96
C ALA A 486 -19.63 3.55 -17.11
N ILE A 487 -20.90 3.22 -17.22
CA ILE A 487 -22.01 4.19 -17.24
C ILE A 487 -21.95 5.10 -16.02
N GLY A 488 -21.80 4.50 -14.82
CA GLY A 488 -21.65 5.25 -13.58
C GLY A 488 -20.48 6.24 -13.60
N GLY A 489 -19.35 5.86 -14.21
CA GLY A 489 -18.18 6.73 -14.36
C GLY A 489 -18.46 7.96 -15.25
N TYR A 490 -19.13 7.77 -16.36
CA TYR A 490 -19.53 8.89 -17.24
C TYR A 490 -20.61 9.78 -16.60
N VAL A 491 -21.61 9.19 -15.96
CA VAL A 491 -22.65 9.96 -15.23
C VAL A 491 -22.03 10.74 -14.06
N TYR A 492 -21.07 10.15 -13.33
CA TYR A 492 -20.33 10.85 -12.28
C TYR A 492 -19.55 12.05 -12.83
N ALA A 493 -18.88 11.89 -13.97
CA ALA A 493 -18.16 12.97 -14.65
C ALA A 493 -19.09 14.12 -15.05
N LEU A 494 -20.25 13.80 -15.64
CA LEU A 494 -21.25 14.78 -16.05
C LEU A 494 -21.90 15.53 -14.88
N THR A 495 -22.24 14.79 -13.80
CA THR A 495 -23.14 15.31 -12.77
C THR A 495 -22.41 15.85 -11.54
N ILE A 496 -21.42 15.11 -11.04
CA ILE A 496 -20.69 15.49 -9.81
C ILE A 496 -19.49 16.38 -10.15
N LEU A 497 -18.74 16.04 -11.21
CA LEU A 497 -17.61 16.87 -11.63
C LEU A 497 -18.02 18.00 -12.58
N ALA A 498 -19.25 17.99 -13.12
CA ALA A 498 -19.76 18.95 -14.07
C ALA A 498 -18.85 19.18 -15.29
N LEU A 499 -18.24 18.09 -15.80
CA LEU A 499 -17.42 18.14 -17.01
C LEU A 499 -18.31 18.44 -18.23
N ASP A 500 -17.70 19.01 -19.27
CA ASP A 500 -18.38 19.36 -20.50
C ASP A 500 -18.90 18.12 -21.23
N GLU A 501 -20.13 18.15 -21.66
CA GLU A 501 -20.81 17.05 -22.32
C GLU A 501 -20.14 16.67 -23.65
N ILE A 502 -19.68 17.65 -24.41
CA ILE A 502 -18.99 17.43 -25.68
C ILE A 502 -17.68 16.68 -25.44
N GLU A 503 -16.93 17.05 -24.38
CA GLU A 503 -15.71 16.38 -23.97
C GLU A 503 -15.99 14.91 -23.65
N ILE A 504 -17.08 14.63 -22.93
CA ILE A 504 -17.46 13.27 -22.55
C ILE A 504 -17.87 12.42 -23.76
N VAL A 505 -18.67 12.98 -24.66
CA VAL A 505 -19.07 12.29 -25.89
C VAL A 505 -17.86 11.98 -26.76
N GLN A 506 -16.97 12.95 -26.96
CA GLN A 506 -15.73 12.75 -27.71
C GLN A 506 -14.85 11.67 -27.07
N HIS A 507 -14.63 11.76 -25.77
CA HIS A 507 -13.85 10.75 -25.01
C HIS A 507 -14.43 9.35 -25.18
N LEU A 508 -15.76 9.20 -25.07
CA LEU A 508 -16.45 7.92 -25.20
C LEU A 508 -16.27 7.34 -26.62
N GLN A 509 -16.51 8.15 -27.65
CA GLN A 509 -16.36 7.74 -29.05
C GLN A 509 -14.93 7.35 -29.38
N GLU A 510 -13.95 8.22 -29.04
CA GLU A 510 -12.55 7.98 -29.34
C GLU A 510 -12.00 6.72 -28.64
N ASN A 511 -12.44 6.43 -27.41
CA ASN A 511 -11.95 5.28 -26.69
C ASN A 511 -12.61 3.99 -27.14
N VAL A 512 -13.91 3.98 -27.46
CA VAL A 512 -14.58 2.81 -28.02
C VAL A 512 -14.04 2.48 -29.42
N GLU A 513 -13.77 3.51 -30.25
CA GLU A 513 -13.18 3.29 -31.59
C GLU A 513 -11.81 2.62 -31.54
N LYS A 514 -11.02 2.89 -30.50
CA LYS A 514 -9.67 2.30 -30.29
C LYS A 514 -9.70 0.87 -29.74
N LEU A 515 -10.85 0.33 -29.34
CA LEU A 515 -10.94 -1.05 -28.85
C LEU A 515 -10.64 -2.05 -29.96
N ASP A 516 -9.95 -3.13 -29.63
CA ASP A 516 -9.63 -4.23 -30.55
C ASP A 516 -10.80 -5.25 -30.59
N ILE A 517 -11.92 -4.81 -31.11
CA ILE A 517 -13.16 -5.58 -31.33
C ILE A 517 -13.76 -5.24 -32.69
N LEU A 518 -14.73 -6.04 -33.14
CA LEU A 518 -15.40 -5.82 -34.45
C LEU A 518 -16.19 -4.49 -34.44
N ASP A 519 -16.25 -3.81 -35.60
CA ASP A 519 -16.96 -2.54 -35.73
C ASP A 519 -18.44 -2.65 -35.34
N SER A 520 -19.10 -3.78 -35.64
CA SER A 520 -20.47 -4.06 -35.19
C SER A 520 -20.59 -4.13 -33.67
N GLN A 521 -19.55 -4.64 -32.99
CA GLN A 521 -19.49 -4.71 -31.53
C GLN A 521 -19.20 -3.32 -30.91
N LYS A 522 -18.34 -2.51 -31.56
CA LYS A 522 -18.11 -1.12 -31.16
C LYS A 522 -19.40 -0.31 -31.20
N GLN A 523 -20.14 -0.41 -32.31
CA GLN A 523 -21.43 0.29 -32.45
C GLN A 523 -22.46 -0.18 -31.42
N ALA A 524 -22.54 -1.49 -31.17
CA ALA A 524 -23.42 -2.05 -30.14
C ALA A 524 -23.04 -1.54 -28.73
N LEU A 525 -21.74 -1.49 -28.41
CA LEU A 525 -21.25 -0.98 -27.13
C LEU A 525 -21.53 0.52 -26.96
N LEU A 526 -21.31 1.33 -28.01
CA LEU A 526 -21.65 2.74 -28.01
C LEU A 526 -23.14 2.96 -27.71
N ASN A 527 -24.02 2.24 -28.39
CA ASN A 527 -25.47 2.34 -28.17
C ASN A 527 -25.84 2.00 -26.71
N LEU A 528 -25.28 0.90 -26.17
CA LEU A 528 -25.52 0.49 -24.78
C LEU A 528 -25.02 1.55 -23.77
N LEU A 529 -23.86 2.16 -24.01
CA LEU A 529 -23.34 3.23 -23.16
C LEU A 529 -24.21 4.49 -23.23
N TYR A 530 -24.61 4.93 -24.41
CA TYR A 530 -25.47 6.10 -24.59
C TYR A 530 -26.84 5.91 -23.93
N GLU A 531 -27.51 4.77 -24.21
CA GLU A 531 -28.80 4.45 -23.60
C GLU A 531 -28.68 4.34 -22.08
N GLY A 532 -27.65 3.68 -21.60
CA GLY A 532 -27.42 3.50 -20.17
C GLY A 532 -27.15 4.83 -19.44
N ILE A 533 -26.34 5.71 -20.01
CA ILE A 533 -26.09 7.07 -19.47
C ILE A 533 -27.41 7.84 -19.41
N GLN A 534 -28.20 7.85 -20.50
CA GLN A 534 -29.48 8.51 -20.55
C GLN A 534 -30.46 8.00 -19.49
N GLN A 535 -30.56 6.65 -19.33
CA GLN A 535 -31.42 6.05 -18.33
C GLN A 535 -30.98 6.36 -16.89
N GLN A 536 -29.67 6.40 -16.62
CA GLN A 536 -29.16 6.70 -15.29
C GLN A 536 -29.34 8.17 -14.94
N LEU A 537 -29.14 9.09 -15.89
CA LEU A 537 -29.42 10.53 -15.72
C LEU A 537 -30.89 10.80 -15.39
N GLN A 538 -31.83 10.07 -16.04
CA GLN A 538 -33.27 10.18 -15.73
C GLN A 538 -33.62 9.78 -14.29
N LYS A 539 -32.84 8.90 -13.67
CA LYS A 539 -33.03 8.46 -12.29
C LYS A 539 -32.38 9.39 -11.26
N THR A 540 -31.65 10.41 -11.71
CA THR A 540 -30.88 11.34 -10.85
C THR A 540 -31.58 12.71 -10.83
N PRO A 541 -32.49 12.99 -9.87
CA PRO A 541 -33.40 14.16 -9.91
C PRO A 541 -32.72 15.52 -9.89
N LEU A 542 -31.50 15.60 -9.37
CA LEU A 542 -30.73 16.85 -9.17
C LEU A 542 -30.18 17.45 -10.48
N TYR A 543 -30.27 16.74 -11.61
CA TYR A 543 -29.54 17.07 -12.84
C TYR A 543 -30.41 17.21 -14.09
N SER A 544 -31.61 17.79 -13.96
CA SER A 544 -32.56 17.94 -15.06
C SER A 544 -32.01 18.73 -16.26
N ASN A 545 -31.08 19.66 -16.05
CA ASN A 545 -30.45 20.43 -17.11
C ASN A 545 -29.43 19.59 -17.92
N VAL A 546 -28.65 18.73 -17.22
CA VAL A 546 -27.68 17.82 -17.84
C VAL A 546 -28.40 16.77 -18.68
N GLN A 547 -29.56 16.28 -18.21
CA GLN A 547 -30.40 15.35 -18.97
C GLN A 547 -30.85 15.92 -20.32
N LYS A 548 -31.23 17.22 -20.36
CA LYS A 548 -31.64 17.87 -21.59
C LYS A 548 -30.50 18.04 -22.58
N ALA A 549 -29.34 18.43 -22.10
CA ALA A 549 -28.17 18.60 -22.93
C ALA A 549 -27.71 17.27 -23.53
N TRP A 550 -27.65 16.18 -22.72
CA TRP A 550 -27.30 14.85 -23.19
C TRP A 550 -28.21 14.32 -24.30
N MET A 551 -29.55 14.56 -24.19
CA MET A 551 -30.50 14.17 -25.21
C MET A 551 -30.27 14.89 -26.54
N THR A 552 -29.83 16.14 -26.49
CA THR A 552 -29.56 16.94 -27.71
C THR A 552 -28.27 16.50 -28.39
N SER A 553 -27.26 16.11 -27.67
CA SER A 553 -25.96 15.66 -28.24
C SER A 553 -26.01 14.25 -28.79
N ALA A 554 -26.78 13.33 -28.15
CA ALA A 554 -26.99 11.97 -28.62
C ALA A 554 -27.78 11.90 -29.96
N GLU A 555 -28.52 12.94 -30.32
CA GLU A 555 -29.23 13.04 -31.61
C GLU A 555 -28.29 13.37 -32.79
N TYR A 556 -27.02 13.74 -32.52
CA TYR A 556 -26.01 14.07 -33.55
C TYR A 556 -25.03 12.89 -33.84
N VAL A 557 -25.27 11.72 -33.26
CA VAL A 557 -24.55 10.47 -33.49
C VAL A 557 -25.41 9.50 -34.29
#